data_6fd2c128e2c114670fe995ec76a6ff11
#
_entry.id   6fd2c128e2c114670fe995ec76a6ff11
#
_cell.length_a   1.000
_cell.length_b   1.000
_cell.length_c   1.000
_cell.angle_alpha   90.00
_cell.angle_beta   90.00
_cell.angle_gamma   90.00
#
_symmetry.space_group_name_H-M   'P 1'
#
loop_
_entity.id
_entity.type
_entity.pdbx_description
1 polymer ?
#
loop_
_entity_poly.entity_id
_entity_poly.type
_entity_poly.pdbx_seq_one_letter_code
_entity_poly.pdbx_strand_id
1 'polypeptide(L)'
;PHSPGEYTQGAGAVALLVAEDPRILVLDDAVGVSVESAADFFKPRRSFDKGELAAAVGGTLETAADHPFWATPDSVIEQFLEFPVFDGPYSNDCYVARVREALGRYEAEAGLRAMNDWFGMCFHLPYAFQGRRMWPDIALDLYAEQGLLAQVESEAGVTEAEAGGRKALAKAWSKSAAYKAYVAEKIGPGEAASMRVGNMYTASIFMGLVSALVGYADRRDLGGKRLGFLSYGSGSKSKVFSGVLRANFTAQLRGLDLEGALVNRRGISFAAYEALHARTAQGPLAPASEGAVLDRIETEGNLLGYRRYRWVQN
;
A
#
# COMPACT_ATOMS: atom_id res chain seq x y z
N PRO A 1 -9.93 1.99 -14.49
CA PRO A 1 -11.02 2.98 -14.59
C PRO A 1 -12.34 2.37 -14.13
N HIS A 2 -13.23 3.22 -13.57
CA HIS A 2 -14.59 2.86 -13.12
C HIS A 2 -14.67 1.90 -11.91
N SER A 3 -13.58 1.61 -11.20
CA SER A 3 -13.65 0.85 -9.94
C SER A 3 -13.95 1.76 -8.75
N PRO A 4 -14.59 1.27 -7.68
CA PRO A 4 -14.85 2.05 -6.47
C PRO A 4 -13.56 2.60 -5.81
N GLY A 5 -12.44 1.92 -6.01
CA GLY A 5 -11.13 2.32 -5.47
C GLY A 5 -10.33 3.28 -6.36
N GLU A 6 -10.84 3.69 -7.51
CA GLU A 6 -10.08 4.47 -8.50
C GLU A 6 -9.48 5.76 -7.93
N TYR A 7 -10.24 6.47 -7.10
CA TYR A 7 -9.81 7.75 -6.53
C TYR A 7 -8.61 7.66 -5.58
N THR A 8 -8.31 6.47 -5.07
CA THR A 8 -7.16 6.25 -4.20
C THR A 8 -5.97 5.63 -4.91
N GLN A 9 -6.14 5.20 -6.17
CA GLN A 9 -5.10 4.51 -6.93
C GLN A 9 -3.93 5.42 -7.27
N GLY A 10 -2.74 4.85 -7.23
CA GLY A 10 -1.50 5.49 -7.64
C GLY A 10 -0.62 4.52 -8.42
N ALA A 11 0.46 5.04 -8.98
CA ALA A 11 1.47 4.25 -9.65
C ALA A 11 2.86 4.64 -9.17
N GLY A 12 3.65 3.67 -8.79
CA GLY A 12 5.03 3.86 -8.36
C GLY A 12 5.77 2.53 -8.29
N ALA A 13 7.09 2.62 -8.32
CA ALA A 13 7.98 1.49 -8.14
C ALA A 13 9.09 1.86 -7.17
N VAL A 14 9.46 0.93 -6.31
CA VAL A 14 10.58 1.06 -5.38
C VAL A 14 11.49 -0.15 -5.55
N ALA A 15 12.77 0.10 -5.79
CA ALA A 15 13.79 -0.94 -5.83
C ALA A 15 14.65 -0.87 -4.56
N LEU A 16 14.84 -1.99 -3.92
CA LEU A 16 15.62 -2.15 -2.69
C LEU A 16 16.70 -3.21 -2.91
N LEU A 17 17.94 -2.87 -2.59
CA LEU A 17 19.01 -3.86 -2.50
C LEU A 17 19.04 -4.43 -1.09
N VAL A 18 18.81 -5.73 -0.98
CA VAL A 18 18.95 -6.49 0.27
C VAL A 18 20.36 -7.09 0.30
N ALA A 19 21.09 -6.88 1.41
CA ALA A 19 22.45 -7.32 1.59
C ALA A 19 22.72 -7.69 3.04
N GLU A 20 23.75 -8.53 3.31
CA GLU A 20 24.16 -8.91 4.66
C GLU A 20 24.66 -7.72 5.47
N ASP A 21 25.36 -6.77 4.84
CA ASP A 21 25.79 -5.52 5.47
C ASP A 21 25.09 -4.32 4.78
N PRO A 22 23.83 -4.02 5.16
CA PRO A 22 23.06 -2.96 4.55
C PRO A 22 23.62 -1.59 4.98
N ARG A 23 23.58 -0.61 4.05
CA ARG A 23 24.17 0.70 4.28
C ARG A 23 23.21 1.70 4.92
N ILE A 24 21.90 1.45 4.88
CA ILE A 24 20.87 2.40 5.33
C ILE A 24 20.16 1.89 6.58
N LEU A 25 19.57 0.70 6.50
CA LEU A 25 18.72 0.13 7.54
C LEU A 25 19.05 -1.34 7.75
N VAL A 26 19.30 -1.74 8.99
CA VAL A 26 19.47 -3.14 9.41
C VAL A 26 18.12 -3.61 9.95
N LEU A 27 17.53 -4.63 9.34
CA LEU A 27 16.29 -5.22 9.85
C LEU A 27 16.54 -5.97 11.14
N ASP A 28 15.62 -5.87 12.08
CA ASP A 28 15.62 -6.70 13.30
C ASP A 28 15.09 -8.11 12.97
N ASP A 29 15.47 -9.10 13.77
CA ASP A 29 15.05 -10.50 13.57
C ASP A 29 13.59 -10.73 13.97
N ALA A 30 13.07 -9.96 14.93
CA ALA A 30 11.71 -10.10 15.43
C ALA A 30 10.66 -9.65 14.39
N VAL A 31 9.64 -10.48 14.16
CA VAL A 31 8.54 -10.21 13.24
C VAL A 31 7.22 -10.69 13.83
N GLY A 32 6.36 -9.77 14.19
CA GLY A 32 4.98 -10.11 14.55
C GLY A 32 4.11 -10.38 13.33
N VAL A 33 3.37 -11.47 13.31
CA VAL A 33 2.50 -11.87 12.20
C VAL A 33 1.10 -12.16 12.71
N SER A 34 0.09 -11.60 12.05
CA SER A 34 -1.33 -11.91 12.27
C SER A 34 -1.98 -12.29 10.95
N VAL A 35 -2.75 -13.38 10.95
CA VAL A 35 -3.48 -13.88 9.78
C VAL A 35 -4.86 -14.34 10.21
N GLU A 36 -5.88 -13.93 9.46
CA GLU A 36 -7.25 -14.40 9.61
C GLU A 36 -7.93 -14.38 8.26
N SER A 37 -8.74 -15.37 7.95
CA SER A 37 -9.51 -15.39 6.71
C SER A 37 -10.61 -14.33 6.76
N ALA A 38 -10.57 -13.38 5.82
CA ALA A 38 -11.54 -12.29 5.71
C ALA A 38 -11.82 -11.97 4.23
N ALA A 39 -13.10 -11.73 3.93
CA ALA A 39 -13.54 -11.34 2.59
C ALA A 39 -13.70 -9.81 2.48
N ASP A 40 -12.69 -9.06 2.96
CA ASP A 40 -12.69 -7.59 2.99
C ASP A 40 -12.38 -6.95 1.64
N PHE A 41 -11.61 -7.67 0.80
CA PHE A 41 -11.24 -7.25 -0.55
C PHE A 41 -10.82 -8.49 -1.34
N PHE A 42 -11.59 -8.89 -2.34
CA PHE A 42 -11.32 -10.10 -3.11
C PHE A 42 -11.87 -10.02 -4.53
N LYS A 43 -11.32 -10.84 -5.43
CA LYS A 43 -11.85 -11.04 -6.78
C LYS A 43 -12.61 -12.36 -6.83
N PRO A 44 -13.95 -12.32 -6.91
CA PRO A 44 -14.74 -13.54 -7.06
C PRO A 44 -14.32 -14.31 -8.32
N ARG A 45 -14.18 -15.61 -8.19
CA ARG A 45 -14.03 -16.53 -9.31
C ARG A 45 -15.41 -16.88 -9.84
N ARG A 46 -15.56 -16.87 -11.15
CA ARG A 46 -16.78 -17.25 -11.85
C ARG A 46 -16.46 -18.31 -12.88
N SER A 47 -17.38 -19.24 -13.04
CA SER A 47 -17.32 -20.28 -14.04
C SER A 47 -18.45 -20.05 -15.06
N PHE A 48 -18.12 -20.18 -16.33
CA PHE A 48 -19.07 -20.04 -17.42
C PHE A 48 -19.01 -21.32 -18.28
N ASP A 49 -20.16 -21.91 -18.61
CA ASP A 49 -20.23 -22.95 -19.64
C ASP A 49 -19.95 -22.32 -21.02
N LYS A 50 -19.06 -22.94 -21.77
CA LYS A 50 -18.65 -22.41 -23.09
C LYS A 50 -19.82 -22.40 -24.09
N GLY A 51 -20.70 -23.42 -24.04
CA GLY A 51 -21.86 -23.50 -24.91
C GLY A 51 -22.87 -22.40 -24.62
N GLU A 52 -23.14 -22.15 -23.33
CA GLU A 52 -24.03 -21.07 -22.90
C GLU A 52 -23.48 -19.72 -23.31
N LEU A 53 -22.17 -19.51 -23.11
CA LEU A 53 -21.53 -18.25 -23.46
C LEU A 53 -21.48 -18.01 -24.97
N ALA A 54 -21.16 -19.07 -25.78
CA ALA A 54 -21.20 -19.00 -27.24
C ALA A 54 -22.61 -18.63 -27.74
N ALA A 55 -23.64 -19.32 -27.21
CA ALA A 55 -25.04 -19.05 -27.56
C ALA A 55 -25.45 -17.60 -27.20
N ALA A 56 -25.02 -17.09 -26.05
CA ALA A 56 -25.33 -15.73 -25.61
C ALA A 56 -24.76 -14.66 -26.53
N VAL A 57 -23.66 -14.91 -27.22
CA VAL A 57 -23.05 -14.00 -28.21
C VAL A 57 -23.42 -14.33 -29.67
N GLY A 58 -24.36 -15.22 -29.88
CA GLY A 58 -24.83 -15.62 -31.22
C GLY A 58 -23.92 -16.57 -32.00
N GLY A 59 -23.01 -17.25 -31.26
CA GLY A 59 -22.09 -18.28 -31.81
C GLY A 59 -22.43 -19.70 -31.40
N THR A 60 -21.62 -20.65 -31.87
CA THR A 60 -21.66 -22.06 -31.48
C THR A 60 -20.31 -22.49 -30.91
N LEU A 61 -20.28 -23.66 -30.22
CA LEU A 61 -19.00 -24.24 -29.76
C LEU A 61 -18.06 -24.57 -30.93
N GLU A 62 -18.59 -24.94 -32.09
CA GLU A 62 -17.79 -25.23 -33.27
C GLU A 62 -17.09 -23.97 -33.81
N THR A 63 -17.74 -22.80 -33.76
CA THR A 63 -17.13 -21.53 -34.15
C THR A 63 -16.10 -21.04 -33.15
N ALA A 64 -16.17 -21.53 -31.92
CA ALA A 64 -15.22 -21.21 -30.86
C ALA A 64 -14.02 -22.19 -30.77
N ALA A 65 -14.17 -23.40 -31.33
CA ALA A 65 -13.22 -24.51 -31.16
C ALA A 65 -11.80 -24.19 -31.65
N ASP A 66 -11.68 -23.39 -32.71
CA ASP A 66 -10.40 -22.99 -33.28
C ASP A 66 -9.83 -21.70 -32.64
N HIS A 67 -10.56 -21.06 -31.75
CA HIS A 67 -10.12 -19.82 -31.12
C HIS A 67 -9.14 -20.12 -29.97
N PRO A 68 -7.94 -19.52 -29.94
CA PRO A 68 -6.89 -19.83 -28.97
C PRO A 68 -7.33 -19.76 -27.49
N PHE A 69 -8.29 -18.90 -27.17
CA PHE A 69 -8.85 -18.77 -25.83
C PHE A 69 -9.91 -19.82 -25.47
N TRP A 70 -10.54 -20.44 -26.49
CA TRP A 70 -11.67 -21.35 -26.32
C TRP A 70 -11.31 -22.81 -26.58
N ALA A 71 -10.18 -23.03 -27.26
CA ALA A 71 -9.68 -24.35 -27.65
C ALA A 71 -9.08 -25.15 -26.49
N THR A 72 -9.63 -25.04 -25.28
CA THR A 72 -9.26 -25.88 -24.15
C THR A 72 -10.21 -27.07 -24.06
N PRO A 73 -9.79 -28.28 -23.58
CA PRO A 73 -10.64 -29.45 -23.50
C PRO A 73 -11.80 -29.29 -22.51
N ASP A 74 -11.69 -28.39 -21.54
CA ASP A 74 -12.73 -28.19 -20.56
C ASP A 74 -13.95 -27.46 -21.14
N SER A 75 -15.17 -27.90 -20.74
CA SER A 75 -16.42 -27.25 -21.12
C SER A 75 -16.63 -25.90 -20.38
N VAL A 76 -15.84 -25.63 -19.38
CA VAL A 76 -15.99 -24.49 -18.48
C VAL A 76 -14.81 -23.52 -18.64
N ILE A 77 -15.13 -22.22 -18.67
CA ILE A 77 -14.14 -21.13 -18.55
C ILE A 77 -14.22 -20.58 -17.13
N GLU A 78 -13.09 -20.54 -16.47
CA GLU A 78 -12.98 -19.90 -15.17
C GLU A 78 -12.34 -18.51 -15.32
N GLN A 79 -12.99 -17.51 -14.78
CA GLN A 79 -12.53 -16.14 -14.83
C GLN A 79 -12.70 -15.42 -13.49
N PHE A 80 -11.71 -14.65 -13.09
CA PHE A 80 -11.87 -13.71 -11.99
C PHE A 80 -12.60 -12.46 -12.44
N LEU A 81 -13.45 -11.92 -11.57
CA LEU A 81 -14.04 -10.60 -11.80
C LEU A 81 -12.92 -9.56 -12.00
N GLU A 82 -13.05 -8.73 -13.01
CA GLU A 82 -12.04 -7.70 -13.31
C GLU A 82 -11.86 -6.73 -12.13
N PHE A 83 -12.97 -6.29 -11.55
CA PHE A 83 -12.96 -5.43 -10.37
C PHE A 83 -13.15 -6.23 -9.09
N PRO A 84 -12.38 -5.93 -8.04
CA PRO A 84 -12.57 -6.57 -6.75
C PRO A 84 -13.90 -6.17 -6.11
N VAL A 85 -14.46 -7.07 -5.33
CA VAL A 85 -15.49 -6.74 -4.33
C VAL A 85 -14.77 -6.16 -3.12
N PHE A 86 -15.33 -5.10 -2.56
CA PHE A 86 -14.69 -4.31 -1.52
C PHE A 86 -15.72 -3.76 -0.54
N ASP A 87 -15.49 -4.00 0.75
CA ASP A 87 -16.21 -3.39 1.87
C ASP A 87 -15.22 -2.52 2.66
N GLY A 88 -15.30 -1.19 2.49
CA GLY A 88 -14.36 -0.25 3.08
C GLY A 88 -14.36 -0.22 4.61
N PRO A 89 -15.53 -0.10 5.28
CA PRO A 89 -15.62 -0.17 6.73
C PRO A 89 -15.08 -1.48 7.31
N TYR A 90 -15.50 -2.60 6.76
CA TYR A 90 -15.05 -3.91 7.20
C TYR A 90 -13.54 -4.11 6.97
N SER A 91 -13.02 -3.67 5.83
CA SER A 91 -11.57 -3.73 5.55
C SER A 91 -10.75 -2.89 6.54
N ASN A 92 -11.26 -1.74 6.97
CA ASN A 92 -10.61 -0.94 8.02
C ASN A 92 -10.60 -1.66 9.37
N ASP A 93 -11.69 -2.31 9.75
CA ASP A 93 -11.74 -3.09 11.00
C ASP A 93 -10.78 -4.28 10.94
N CYS A 94 -10.70 -5.00 9.81
CA CYS A 94 -9.70 -6.04 9.56
C CYS A 94 -8.26 -5.49 9.67
N TYR A 95 -8.00 -4.32 9.08
CA TYR A 95 -6.70 -3.66 9.15
C TYR A 95 -6.27 -3.41 10.59
N VAL A 96 -7.14 -2.74 11.38
CA VAL A 96 -6.86 -2.42 12.79
C VAL A 96 -6.63 -3.69 13.60
N ALA A 97 -7.49 -4.70 13.46
CA ALA A 97 -7.39 -5.95 14.20
C ALA A 97 -6.09 -6.70 13.89
N ARG A 98 -5.75 -6.85 12.61
CA ARG A 98 -4.53 -7.57 12.20
C ARG A 98 -3.25 -6.83 12.58
N VAL A 99 -3.21 -5.51 12.41
CA VAL A 99 -2.04 -4.72 12.80
C VAL A 99 -1.84 -4.74 14.31
N ARG A 100 -2.91 -4.57 15.11
CA ARG A 100 -2.85 -4.63 16.58
C ARG A 100 -2.29 -5.97 17.06
N GLU A 101 -2.84 -7.07 16.57
CA GLU A 101 -2.39 -8.41 16.96
C GLU A 101 -0.93 -8.68 16.52
N ALA A 102 -0.57 -8.29 15.30
CA ALA A 102 0.81 -8.44 14.82
C ALA A 102 1.77 -7.57 15.63
N LEU A 103 1.37 -6.35 16.01
CA LEU A 103 2.18 -5.46 16.84
C LEU A 103 2.41 -6.04 18.24
N GLY A 104 1.37 -6.56 18.89
CA GLY A 104 1.52 -7.21 20.20
C GLY A 104 2.46 -8.41 20.16
N ARG A 105 2.39 -9.24 19.11
CA ARG A 105 3.32 -10.36 18.90
C ARG A 105 4.75 -9.88 18.66
N TYR A 106 4.92 -8.82 17.85
CA TYR A 106 6.24 -8.21 17.62
C TYR A 106 6.85 -7.69 18.93
N GLU A 107 6.08 -6.92 19.71
CA GLU A 107 6.56 -6.36 20.98
C GLU A 107 6.96 -7.44 21.98
N ALA A 108 6.18 -8.53 22.04
CA ALA A 108 6.49 -9.67 22.90
C ALA A 108 7.78 -10.40 22.48
N GLU A 109 7.99 -10.59 21.18
CA GLU A 109 9.18 -11.27 20.64
C GLU A 109 10.43 -10.38 20.73
N ALA A 110 10.29 -9.10 20.38
CA ALA A 110 11.41 -8.15 20.37
C ALA A 110 11.81 -7.66 21.76
N GLY A 111 10.96 -7.80 22.77
CA GLY A 111 11.16 -7.19 24.09
C GLY A 111 11.16 -5.66 24.05
N LEU A 112 10.48 -5.07 23.08
CA LEU A 112 10.43 -3.63 22.80
C LEU A 112 9.01 -3.10 22.90
N ARG A 113 8.88 -1.77 22.98
CA ARG A 113 7.60 -1.06 22.90
C ARG A 113 7.63 -0.07 21.75
N ALA A 114 6.85 -0.30 20.71
CA ALA A 114 6.82 0.52 19.50
C ALA A 114 6.61 2.01 19.81
N MET A 115 5.74 2.31 20.77
CA MET A 115 5.44 3.67 21.19
C MET A 115 6.68 4.42 21.69
N ASN A 116 7.56 3.73 22.42
CA ASN A 116 8.74 4.29 23.07
C ASN A 116 9.99 4.16 22.22
N ASP A 117 10.18 2.99 21.59
CA ASP A 117 11.43 2.57 20.98
C ASP A 117 11.54 2.95 19.49
N TRP A 118 10.42 3.27 18.84
CA TRP A 118 10.40 3.71 17.46
C TRP A 118 10.39 5.23 17.35
N PHE A 119 11.33 5.78 16.60
CA PHE A 119 11.32 7.21 16.28
C PHE A 119 10.35 7.57 15.16
N GLY A 120 9.98 6.60 14.32
CA GLY A 120 9.07 6.78 13.19
C GLY A 120 8.41 5.47 12.78
N MET A 121 7.39 5.57 11.92
CA MET A 121 6.57 4.46 11.48
C MET A 121 6.25 4.57 9.99
N CYS A 122 6.35 3.43 9.29
CA CYS A 122 5.91 3.26 7.91
C CYS A 122 4.71 2.31 7.89
N PHE A 123 3.60 2.76 7.33
CA PHE A 123 2.38 1.97 7.18
C PHE A 123 2.20 1.52 5.75
N HIS A 124 1.52 0.39 5.54
CA HIS A 124 0.83 0.17 4.29
C HIS A 124 -0.30 1.19 4.15
N LEU A 125 -0.33 1.91 3.03
CA LEU A 125 -1.23 3.04 2.82
C LEU A 125 -2.16 2.79 1.62
N PRO A 126 -3.35 2.19 1.84
CA PRO A 126 -4.40 2.12 0.81
C PRO A 126 -4.90 3.50 0.38
N TYR A 127 -4.78 4.48 1.26
CA TYR A 127 -4.88 5.91 1.00
C TYR A 127 -3.94 6.65 1.96
N ALA A 128 -3.58 7.89 1.61
CA ALA A 128 -2.48 8.62 2.23
C ALA A 128 -2.52 8.70 3.76
N PHE A 129 -3.71 8.82 4.36
CA PHE A 129 -3.88 9.04 5.78
C PHE A 129 -4.31 7.80 6.57
N GLN A 130 -4.21 6.63 6.00
CA GLN A 130 -4.62 5.39 6.67
C GLN A 130 -3.89 5.20 7.99
N GLY A 131 -2.57 5.36 8.03
CA GLY A 131 -1.76 5.18 9.22
C GLY A 131 -2.21 6.07 10.37
N ARG A 132 -2.26 7.38 10.17
CA ARG A 132 -2.67 8.34 11.20
C ARG A 132 -4.12 8.19 11.66
N ARG A 133 -4.99 7.63 10.83
CA ARG A 133 -6.40 7.41 11.19
C ARG A 133 -6.61 6.15 12.02
N MET A 134 -5.84 5.10 11.75
CA MET A 134 -5.96 3.82 12.45
C MET A 134 -5.14 3.76 13.73
N TRP A 135 -4.03 4.52 13.78
CA TRP A 135 -3.12 4.46 14.91
C TRP A 135 -3.75 4.79 16.27
N PRO A 136 -4.66 5.76 16.41
CA PRO A 136 -5.29 6.02 17.70
C PRO A 136 -6.02 4.81 18.27
N ASP A 137 -6.75 4.05 17.45
CA ASP A 137 -7.46 2.84 17.89
C ASP A 137 -6.48 1.73 18.33
N ILE A 138 -5.32 1.63 17.66
CA ILE A 138 -4.27 0.67 18.00
C ILE A 138 -3.52 1.13 19.26
N ALA A 139 -3.09 2.38 19.29
CA ALA A 139 -2.25 2.94 20.33
C ALA A 139 -2.96 3.01 21.70
N LEU A 140 -4.25 3.28 21.72
CA LEU A 140 -5.00 3.41 22.96
C LEU A 140 -4.99 2.13 23.79
N ASP A 141 -5.09 0.98 23.13
CA ASP A 141 -5.01 -0.30 23.82
C ASP A 141 -3.60 -0.52 24.41
N LEU A 142 -2.56 -0.20 23.66
CA LEU A 142 -1.17 -0.27 24.13
C LEU A 142 -0.91 0.68 25.30
N TYR A 143 -1.41 1.91 25.23
CA TYR A 143 -1.32 2.86 26.35
C TYR A 143 -2.06 2.38 27.60
N ALA A 144 -3.26 1.77 27.43
CA ALA A 144 -4.00 1.21 28.53
C ALA A 144 -3.25 0.06 29.22
N GLU A 145 -2.67 -0.87 28.44
CA GLU A 145 -1.84 -1.96 28.94
C GLU A 145 -0.59 -1.47 29.70
N GLN A 146 -0.06 -0.30 29.30
CA GLN A 146 1.09 0.34 29.94
C GLN A 146 0.72 1.25 31.12
N GLY A 147 -0.56 1.37 31.46
CA GLY A 147 -1.04 2.26 32.52
C GLY A 147 -1.01 3.76 32.14
N LEU A 148 -0.93 4.08 30.85
CA LEU A 148 -0.80 5.45 30.34
C LEU A 148 -2.15 6.04 29.87
N LEU A 149 -3.27 5.39 30.16
CA LEU A 149 -4.58 5.86 29.70
C LEU A 149 -4.90 7.27 30.21
N ALA A 150 -4.56 7.57 31.46
CA ALA A 150 -4.77 8.91 32.06
C ALA A 150 -4.01 10.02 31.30
N GLN A 151 -2.86 9.72 30.72
CA GLN A 151 -2.14 10.67 29.87
C GLN A 151 -2.95 10.98 28.60
N VAL A 152 -3.46 9.95 27.93
CA VAL A 152 -4.30 10.12 26.74
C VAL A 152 -5.56 10.92 27.04
N GLU A 153 -6.23 10.64 28.15
CA GLU A 153 -7.40 11.37 28.62
C GLU A 153 -7.07 12.86 28.85
N SER A 154 -5.95 13.13 29.49
CA SER A 154 -5.45 14.50 29.69
C SER A 154 -5.17 15.21 28.36
N GLU A 155 -4.50 14.55 27.42
CA GLU A 155 -4.21 15.08 26.09
C GLU A 155 -5.47 15.28 25.24
N ALA A 156 -6.47 14.42 25.40
CA ALA A 156 -7.77 14.49 24.72
C ALA A 156 -8.70 15.54 25.33
N GLY A 157 -8.47 15.91 26.61
CA GLY A 157 -9.34 16.79 27.38
C GLY A 157 -10.66 16.15 27.80
N VAL A 158 -10.75 14.82 27.79
CA VAL A 158 -11.97 14.05 28.14
C VAL A 158 -11.57 12.65 28.60
N THR A 159 -12.24 12.12 29.62
CA THR A 159 -12.05 10.74 30.08
C THR A 159 -12.73 9.73 29.13
N GLU A 160 -12.34 8.46 29.22
CA GLU A 160 -12.97 7.39 28.44
C GLU A 160 -14.47 7.30 28.72
N ALA A 161 -14.87 7.45 29.99
CA ALA A 161 -16.27 7.41 30.39
C ALA A 161 -17.08 8.59 29.84
N GLU A 162 -16.53 9.81 29.91
CA GLU A 162 -17.17 11.02 29.37
C GLU A 162 -17.25 10.99 27.85
N ALA A 163 -16.26 10.44 27.18
CA ALA A 163 -16.26 10.26 25.73
C ALA A 163 -17.31 9.26 25.23
N GLY A 164 -17.75 8.33 26.09
CA GLY A 164 -18.66 7.25 25.72
C GLY A 164 -17.95 5.97 25.27
N GLY A 165 -16.71 5.76 25.71
CA GLY A 165 -15.93 4.54 25.52
C GLY A 165 -14.67 4.72 24.71
N ARG A 166 -13.90 3.64 24.58
CA ARG A 166 -12.54 3.60 24.01
C ARG A 166 -12.44 4.19 22.61
N LYS A 167 -13.32 3.81 21.70
CA LYS A 167 -13.33 4.29 20.31
C LYS A 167 -13.63 5.80 20.22
N ALA A 168 -14.48 6.31 21.11
CA ALA A 168 -14.80 7.73 21.16
C ALA A 168 -13.63 8.54 21.76
N LEU A 169 -12.94 8.01 22.77
CA LEU A 169 -11.71 8.60 23.31
C LEU A 169 -10.61 8.64 22.25
N ALA A 170 -10.39 7.55 21.49
CA ALA A 170 -9.44 7.53 20.37
C ALA A 170 -9.73 8.64 19.37
N LYS A 171 -11.00 8.84 19.02
CA LYS A 171 -11.44 9.92 18.13
C LYS A 171 -11.22 11.32 18.73
N ALA A 172 -11.41 11.49 20.03
CA ALA A 172 -11.12 12.75 20.71
C ALA A 172 -9.61 13.03 20.73
N TRP A 173 -8.82 12.05 21.14
CA TRP A 173 -7.37 12.13 21.17
C TRP A 173 -6.77 12.45 19.80
N SER A 174 -7.26 11.83 18.73
CA SER A 174 -6.80 12.07 17.36
C SER A 174 -6.90 13.55 16.91
N LYS A 175 -7.70 14.37 17.60
CA LYS A 175 -7.87 15.79 17.33
C LYS A 175 -6.98 16.68 18.20
N SER A 176 -6.37 16.12 19.25
CA SER A 176 -5.53 16.86 20.21
C SER A 176 -4.27 17.42 19.54
N ALA A 177 -3.69 18.45 20.17
CA ALA A 177 -2.41 19.00 19.74
C ALA A 177 -1.27 18.00 19.91
N ALA A 178 -1.31 17.20 20.98
CA ALA A 178 -0.32 16.14 21.26
C ALA A 178 -0.31 15.10 20.15
N TYR A 179 -1.47 14.56 19.75
CA TYR A 179 -1.55 13.60 18.66
C TYR A 179 -1.12 14.18 17.32
N LYS A 180 -1.47 15.43 17.01
CA LYS A 180 -1.02 16.09 15.79
C LYS A 180 0.50 16.23 15.74
N ALA A 181 1.14 16.58 16.87
CA ALA A 181 2.60 16.63 16.98
C ALA A 181 3.23 15.24 16.79
N TYR A 182 2.66 14.22 17.43
CA TYR A 182 3.06 12.82 17.25
C TYR A 182 3.00 12.37 15.78
N VAL A 183 1.90 12.68 15.10
CA VAL A 183 1.76 12.39 13.66
C VAL A 183 2.81 13.12 12.83
N ALA A 184 3.02 14.42 13.09
CA ALA A 184 3.99 15.22 12.33
C ALA A 184 5.42 14.66 12.47
N GLU A 185 5.77 14.16 13.64
CA GLU A 185 7.10 13.63 13.92
C GLU A 185 7.27 12.18 13.44
N LYS A 186 6.34 11.28 13.81
CA LYS A 186 6.55 9.83 13.67
C LYS A 186 5.87 9.18 12.47
N ILE A 187 4.76 9.73 11.97
CA ILE A 187 3.94 9.11 10.91
C ILE A 187 4.02 9.91 9.61
N GLY A 188 3.89 11.22 9.70
CA GLY A 188 3.81 12.12 8.54
C GLY A 188 4.94 11.98 7.52
N PRO A 189 6.21 11.85 7.93
CA PRO A 189 7.30 11.66 6.98
C PRO A 189 7.11 10.42 6.09
N GLY A 190 6.56 9.31 6.63
CA GLY A 190 6.23 8.11 5.85
C GLY A 190 5.04 8.27 4.91
N GLU A 191 4.14 9.21 5.16
CA GLU A 191 2.92 9.44 4.37
C GLU A 191 3.13 10.44 3.21
N ALA A 192 4.15 11.29 3.27
CA ALA A 192 4.31 12.46 2.40
C ALA A 192 4.33 12.10 0.90
N ALA A 193 5.01 11.05 0.49
CA ALA A 193 5.00 10.59 -0.90
C ALA A 193 3.63 10.04 -1.32
N SER A 194 3.00 9.24 -0.46
CA SER A 194 1.68 8.64 -0.75
C SER A 194 0.58 9.68 -0.91
N MET A 195 0.68 10.83 -0.23
CA MET A 195 -0.23 11.98 -0.43
C MET A 195 -0.20 12.53 -1.87
N ARG A 196 0.90 12.34 -2.58
CA ARG A 196 1.13 12.87 -3.94
C ARG A 196 1.03 11.81 -5.03
N VAL A 197 1.12 10.53 -4.66
CA VAL A 197 1.15 9.40 -5.61
C VAL A 197 -0.13 8.56 -5.52
N GLY A 198 -0.66 8.36 -4.32
CA GLY A 198 -1.79 7.44 -4.06
C GLY A 198 -1.34 6.04 -3.68
N ASN A 199 -2.28 5.10 -3.68
CA ASN A 199 -2.03 3.70 -3.33
C ASN A 199 -1.19 3.00 -4.40
N MET A 200 -0.08 2.44 -3.98
CA MET A 200 0.84 1.64 -4.82
C MET A 200 0.82 0.15 -4.41
N TYR A 201 -0.22 -0.29 -3.70
CA TYR A 201 -0.35 -1.67 -3.21
C TYR A 201 0.88 -2.10 -2.39
N THR A 202 1.53 -3.20 -2.77
CA THR A 202 2.71 -3.73 -2.07
C THR A 202 3.87 -2.73 -2.00
N ALA A 203 4.00 -1.82 -2.97
CA ALA A 203 5.03 -0.80 -2.95
C ALA A 203 4.75 0.33 -1.93
N SER A 204 3.52 0.48 -1.43
CA SER A 204 3.14 1.59 -0.54
C SER A 204 3.99 1.67 0.73
N ILE A 205 4.25 0.55 1.40
CA ILE A 205 5.05 0.54 2.63
C ILE A 205 6.53 0.89 2.36
N PHE A 206 7.08 0.45 1.23
CA PHE A 206 8.45 0.75 0.82
C PHE A 206 8.59 2.18 0.29
N MET A 207 7.58 2.71 -0.37
CA MET A 207 7.51 4.15 -0.68
C MET A 207 7.40 4.97 0.62
N GLY A 208 6.70 4.46 1.63
CA GLY A 208 6.70 5.03 2.99
C GLY A 208 8.09 5.09 3.59
N LEU A 209 8.90 4.03 3.43
CA LEU A 209 10.31 4.04 3.84
C LEU A 209 11.11 5.12 3.09
N VAL A 210 11.03 5.16 1.76
CA VAL A 210 11.74 6.18 0.94
C VAL A 210 11.33 7.58 1.35
N SER A 211 10.03 7.81 1.53
CA SER A 211 9.45 9.09 1.99
C SER A 211 9.97 9.50 3.37
N ALA A 212 9.98 8.56 4.33
CA ALA A 212 10.47 8.78 5.68
C ALA A 212 11.97 9.11 5.68
N LEU A 213 12.78 8.36 4.93
CA LEU A 213 14.23 8.60 4.81
C LEU A 213 14.52 10.00 4.25
N VAL A 214 13.78 10.45 3.23
CA VAL A 214 13.91 11.82 2.69
C VAL A 214 13.45 12.85 3.72
N GLY A 215 12.32 12.61 4.40
CA GLY A 215 11.81 13.51 5.45
C GLY A 215 12.74 13.62 6.66
N TYR A 216 13.58 12.62 6.91
CA TYR A 216 14.57 12.60 7.99
C TYR A 216 16.01 12.84 7.50
N ALA A 217 16.23 13.28 6.26
CA ALA A 217 17.56 13.37 5.66
C ALA A 217 18.53 14.26 6.45
N ASP A 218 18.05 15.30 7.14
CA ASP A 218 18.84 16.20 7.96
C ASP A 218 18.99 15.76 9.43
N ARG A 219 18.30 14.67 9.82
CA ARG A 219 18.23 14.17 11.19
C ARG A 219 19.33 13.13 11.47
N ARG A 220 20.59 13.58 11.54
CA ARG A 220 21.74 12.71 11.85
C ARG A 220 21.65 12.04 13.22
N ASP A 221 20.91 12.65 14.15
CA ASP A 221 20.64 12.13 15.50
C ASP A 221 19.80 10.83 15.49
N LEU A 222 19.20 10.49 14.34
CA LEU A 222 18.43 9.25 14.18
C LEU A 222 19.30 8.02 13.83
N GLY A 223 20.59 8.21 13.56
CA GLY A 223 21.52 7.08 13.41
C GLY A 223 21.53 6.21 14.68
N GLY A 224 21.37 4.90 14.53
CA GLY A 224 21.20 3.97 15.64
C GLY A 224 19.78 3.88 16.21
N LYS A 225 18.83 4.70 15.72
CA LYS A 225 17.42 4.65 16.15
C LYS A 225 16.61 3.72 15.27
N ARG A 226 15.47 3.26 15.80
CA ARG A 226 14.62 2.22 15.21
C ARG A 226 13.41 2.81 14.49
N LEU A 227 13.19 2.37 13.25
CA LEU A 227 12.02 2.67 12.41
C LEU A 227 11.12 1.44 12.36
N GLY A 228 9.83 1.61 12.61
CA GLY A 228 8.83 0.54 12.57
C GLY A 228 8.10 0.44 11.23
N PHE A 229 7.65 -0.77 10.91
CA PHE A 229 6.89 -1.09 9.70
C PHE A 229 5.64 -1.87 10.05
N LEU A 230 4.49 -1.34 9.61
CA LEU A 230 3.18 -1.94 9.86
C LEU A 230 2.53 -2.23 8.49
N SER A 231 2.62 -3.48 8.06
CA SER A 231 2.06 -3.91 6.79
C SER A 231 0.65 -4.47 6.96
N TYR A 232 -0.13 -4.38 5.91
CA TYR A 232 -1.43 -5.04 5.81
C TYR A 232 -1.67 -5.52 4.38
N GLY A 233 -2.33 -6.65 4.26
CA GLY A 233 -2.87 -7.17 3.02
C GLY A 233 -4.23 -7.80 3.28
N SER A 234 -5.21 -7.42 2.48
CA SER A 234 -6.57 -7.97 2.57
C SER A 234 -6.59 -9.48 2.40
N GLY A 235 -7.58 -10.12 3.02
CA GLY A 235 -7.71 -11.55 2.97
C GLY A 235 -7.68 -12.34 4.29
N SER A 236 -7.08 -11.88 5.39
CA SER A 236 -6.38 -10.68 5.82
C SER A 236 -5.08 -11.07 6.53
N LYS A 237 -4.02 -10.28 6.34
CA LYS A 237 -2.71 -10.56 6.95
C LYS A 237 -1.98 -9.26 7.27
N SER A 238 -1.34 -9.21 8.44
CA SER A 238 -0.39 -8.18 8.82
C SER A 238 0.95 -8.76 9.22
N LYS A 239 2.01 -8.02 8.91
CA LYS A 239 3.35 -8.20 9.48
C LYS A 239 3.80 -6.89 10.08
N VAL A 240 4.30 -6.95 11.30
CA VAL A 240 4.95 -5.83 11.99
C VAL A 240 6.40 -6.22 12.26
N PHE A 241 7.29 -5.35 11.88
CA PHE A 241 8.73 -5.52 12.05
C PHE A 241 9.40 -4.15 12.18
N SER A 242 10.67 -4.11 12.46
CA SER A 242 11.43 -2.87 12.55
C SER A 242 12.84 -3.03 12.00
N GLY A 243 13.55 -1.92 11.97
CA GLY A 243 14.98 -1.90 11.64
C GLY A 243 15.66 -0.68 12.23
N VAL A 244 16.98 -0.79 12.40
CA VAL A 244 17.85 0.23 12.98
C VAL A 244 18.57 0.98 11.86
N LEU A 245 18.45 2.31 11.84
CA LEU A 245 19.20 3.15 10.90
C LEU A 245 20.70 3.07 11.18
N ARG A 246 21.50 2.92 10.13
CA ARG A 246 22.96 3.06 10.25
C ARG A 246 23.34 4.48 10.65
N ALA A 247 24.42 4.65 11.41
CA ALA A 247 24.85 5.95 11.90
C ALA A 247 25.08 6.98 10.78
N ASN A 248 25.48 6.52 9.60
CA ASN A 248 25.75 7.37 8.43
C ASN A 248 24.69 7.28 7.33
N PHE A 249 23.46 6.86 7.66
CA PHE A 249 22.38 6.62 6.68
C PHE A 249 22.13 7.86 5.80
N THR A 250 22.21 9.08 6.36
CA THR A 250 21.97 10.31 5.62
C THR A 250 22.94 10.51 4.45
N ALA A 251 24.20 10.05 4.60
CA ALA A 251 25.18 10.10 3.52
C ALA A 251 24.85 9.16 2.35
N GLN A 252 24.07 8.09 2.61
CA GLN A 252 23.65 7.12 1.62
C GLN A 252 22.43 7.58 0.82
N LEU A 253 21.75 8.64 1.28
CA LEU A 253 20.58 9.20 0.57
C LEU A 253 20.98 10.16 -0.56
N ARG A 254 22.27 10.41 -0.76
CA ARG A 254 22.76 11.24 -1.86
C ARG A 254 22.34 10.65 -3.20
N GLY A 255 21.66 11.45 -4.01
CA GLY A 255 21.10 11.01 -5.29
C GLY A 255 19.69 10.44 -5.23
N LEU A 256 19.12 10.29 -4.03
CA LEU A 256 17.70 9.97 -3.86
C LEU A 256 16.88 11.26 -3.98
N ASP A 257 16.50 11.62 -5.20
CA ASP A 257 15.72 12.83 -5.50
C ASP A 257 14.24 12.50 -5.67
N LEU A 258 13.58 12.16 -4.56
CA LEU A 258 12.13 11.88 -4.55
C LEU A 258 11.33 13.15 -4.91
N GLU A 259 11.73 14.29 -4.40
CA GLU A 259 11.03 15.57 -4.65
C GLU A 259 11.12 15.94 -6.13
N GLY A 260 12.31 15.90 -6.72
CA GLY A 260 12.49 16.14 -8.15
C GLY A 260 11.70 15.18 -9.01
N ALA A 261 11.70 13.90 -8.68
CA ALA A 261 10.89 12.90 -9.38
C ALA A 261 9.38 13.20 -9.31
N LEU A 262 8.88 13.71 -8.18
CA LEU A 262 7.47 14.07 -8.00
C LEU A 262 7.09 15.40 -8.66
N VAL A 263 7.98 16.38 -8.66
CA VAL A 263 7.75 17.70 -9.27
C VAL A 263 7.86 17.62 -10.79
N ASN A 264 8.80 16.83 -11.31
CA ASN A 264 9.04 16.69 -12.74
C ASN A 264 8.02 15.79 -13.45
N ARG A 265 6.97 15.32 -12.78
CA ARG A 265 5.88 14.59 -13.43
C ARG A 265 5.21 15.47 -14.49
N ARG A 266 5.00 14.90 -15.66
CA ARG A 266 4.33 15.59 -16.74
C ARG A 266 2.84 15.81 -16.44
N GLY A 267 2.42 17.07 -16.40
CA GLY A 267 1.00 17.42 -16.37
C GLY A 267 0.32 17.10 -17.69
N ILE A 268 -0.91 16.64 -17.63
CA ILE A 268 -1.77 16.41 -18.79
C ILE A 268 -3.03 17.26 -18.68
N SER A 269 -3.66 17.57 -19.82
CA SER A 269 -4.95 18.24 -19.83
C SER A 269 -6.06 17.31 -19.33
N PHE A 270 -7.17 17.89 -18.87
CA PHE A 270 -8.35 17.12 -18.48
C PHE A 270 -8.90 16.29 -19.65
N ALA A 271 -8.93 16.84 -20.85
CA ALA A 271 -9.35 16.10 -22.06
C ALA A 271 -8.46 14.89 -22.36
N ALA A 272 -7.12 15.01 -22.15
CA ALA A 272 -6.22 13.87 -22.28
C ALA A 272 -6.46 12.81 -21.19
N TYR A 273 -6.76 13.24 -19.97
CA TYR A 273 -7.16 12.32 -18.89
C TYR A 273 -8.46 11.58 -19.25
N GLU A 274 -9.49 12.29 -19.73
CA GLU A 274 -10.77 11.67 -20.15
C GLU A 274 -10.57 10.66 -21.27
N ALA A 275 -9.75 10.99 -22.28
CA ALA A 275 -9.44 10.06 -23.38
C ALA A 275 -8.74 8.79 -22.92
N LEU A 276 -7.79 8.90 -21.96
CA LEU A 276 -7.15 7.75 -21.34
C LEU A 276 -8.13 6.92 -20.51
N HIS A 277 -8.96 7.59 -19.72
CA HIS A 277 -9.95 6.96 -18.86
C HIS A 277 -10.99 6.18 -19.69
N ALA A 278 -11.48 6.78 -20.77
CA ALA A 278 -12.40 6.15 -21.72
C ALA A 278 -11.72 5.14 -22.67
N ARG A 279 -10.39 4.98 -22.60
CA ARG A 279 -9.60 4.13 -23.50
C ARG A 279 -9.73 4.52 -24.99
N THR A 280 -9.96 5.79 -25.27
CA THR A 280 -10.07 6.33 -26.65
C THR A 280 -8.78 7.02 -27.11
N ALA A 281 -7.81 7.22 -26.21
CA ALA A 281 -6.52 7.78 -26.56
C ALA A 281 -5.77 6.87 -27.55
N GLN A 282 -5.25 7.46 -28.63
CA GLN A 282 -4.49 6.77 -29.66
C GLN A 282 -3.00 6.97 -29.41
N GLY A 283 -2.34 5.94 -28.89
CA GLY A 283 -0.90 5.95 -28.65
C GLY A 283 -0.46 6.61 -27.33
N PRO A 284 0.85 6.71 -27.10
CA PRO A 284 1.41 7.23 -25.86
C PRO A 284 1.26 8.75 -25.77
N LEU A 285 1.07 9.27 -24.54
CA LEU A 285 1.02 10.72 -24.29
C LEU A 285 2.34 11.44 -24.60
N ALA A 286 3.43 10.73 -24.55
CA ALA A 286 4.75 11.18 -24.98
C ALA A 286 5.54 10.01 -25.52
N PRO A 287 6.33 10.22 -26.60
CA PRO A 287 7.30 9.22 -27.00
C PRO A 287 8.29 8.96 -25.87
N ALA A 288 8.66 7.71 -25.68
CA ALA A 288 9.76 7.39 -24.76
C ALA A 288 11.08 7.84 -25.38
N SER A 289 11.89 8.53 -24.60
CA SER A 289 13.24 8.96 -24.99
C SER A 289 14.27 7.86 -24.76
N GLU A 290 14.05 7.03 -23.73
CA GLU A 290 14.92 5.93 -23.34
C GLU A 290 14.13 4.84 -22.63
N GLY A 291 14.52 3.59 -22.82
CA GLY A 291 13.98 2.44 -22.12
C GLY A 291 13.19 1.45 -22.97
N ALA A 292 12.55 0.49 -22.27
CA ALA A 292 11.70 -0.50 -22.92
C ALA A 292 10.33 0.10 -23.24
N VAL A 293 9.92 0.05 -24.48
CA VAL A 293 8.59 0.48 -24.94
C VAL A 293 7.84 -0.69 -25.54
N LEU A 294 6.52 -0.71 -25.36
CA LEU A 294 5.66 -1.68 -26.04
C LEU A 294 5.76 -1.44 -27.55
N ASP A 295 6.23 -2.44 -28.28
CA ASP A 295 6.37 -2.39 -29.74
C ASP A 295 5.06 -2.81 -30.41
N ARG A 296 4.58 -4.00 -30.08
CA ARG A 296 3.30 -4.53 -30.56
C ARG A 296 2.72 -5.57 -29.64
N ILE A 297 1.44 -5.84 -29.81
CA ILE A 297 0.73 -6.99 -29.22
C ILE A 297 0.42 -7.93 -30.38
N GLU A 298 0.79 -9.19 -30.25
CA GLU A 298 0.49 -10.21 -31.28
C GLU A 298 -1.02 -10.44 -31.33
N THR A 299 -1.57 -10.45 -32.52
CA THR A 299 -3.02 -10.52 -32.74
C THR A 299 -3.51 -11.85 -33.27
N GLU A 300 -2.59 -12.79 -33.54
CA GLU A 300 -2.93 -14.07 -34.20
C GLU A 300 -2.13 -15.23 -33.61
N GLY A 301 -2.63 -16.45 -33.89
CA GLY A 301 -1.96 -17.71 -33.58
C GLY A 301 -1.76 -17.96 -32.09
N ASN A 302 -0.80 -18.81 -31.77
CA ASN A 302 -0.48 -19.23 -30.39
C ASN A 302 0.09 -18.10 -29.53
N LEU A 303 0.43 -16.97 -30.12
CA LEU A 303 0.98 -15.80 -29.43
C LEU A 303 -0.05 -14.69 -29.24
N LEU A 304 -1.33 -14.92 -29.52
CA LEU A 304 -2.39 -13.95 -29.33
C LEU A 304 -2.30 -13.30 -27.93
N GLY A 305 -2.22 -11.96 -27.89
CA GLY A 305 -2.09 -11.19 -26.67
C GLY A 305 -0.67 -11.08 -26.11
N TYR A 306 0.33 -11.75 -26.72
CA TYR A 306 1.73 -11.63 -26.32
C TYR A 306 2.25 -10.24 -26.62
N ARG A 307 2.89 -9.60 -25.61
CA ARG A 307 3.44 -8.25 -25.72
C ARG A 307 4.90 -8.30 -26.09
N ARG A 308 5.26 -7.65 -27.21
CA ARG A 308 6.64 -7.44 -27.63
C ARG A 308 7.12 -6.08 -27.18
N TYR A 309 8.35 -6.03 -26.68
CA TYR A 309 8.99 -4.77 -26.27
C TYR A 309 10.26 -4.55 -27.11
N ARG A 310 10.57 -3.29 -27.37
CA ARG A 310 11.84 -2.87 -27.92
C ARG A 310 12.49 -1.85 -27.01
N TRP A 311 13.81 -1.82 -27.05
CA TRP A 311 14.58 -0.81 -26.34
C TRP A 311 14.70 0.45 -27.22
N VAL A 312 14.45 1.63 -26.63
CA VAL A 312 14.66 2.94 -27.26
C VAL A 312 15.84 3.59 -26.58
N GLN A 313 16.76 4.11 -27.36
CA GLN A 313 17.88 4.96 -26.93
C GLN A 313 17.87 6.21 -27.80
N ASN A 314 18.10 7.37 -27.17
CA ASN A 314 18.38 8.61 -27.89
C ASN A 314 19.80 8.64 -28.39
#